data_1e655f3ea05bb619930dd9d37613fd2f
#
_entry.id   1e655f3ea05bb619930dd9d37613fd2f
#
_cell.length_a   1.000
_cell.length_b   1.000
_cell.length_c   1.000
_cell.angle_alpha   90.00
_cell.angle_beta   90.00
_cell.angle_gamma   90.00
#
_symmetry.space_group_name_H-M   'P 1'
#
loop_
_entity.id
_entity.type
_entity.pdbx_description
1 polymer ?
#
loop_
_entity_poly.entity_id
_entity_poly.type
_entity_poly.pdbx_seq_one_letter_code
_entity_poly.pdbx_strand_id
1 'polypeptide(L)'
;GEAAAVYTLLMLISCITLSFQLVCAKFVARNETSGAKAAVYLGLRRRAWVFGITIASLLILASEPISAYLNLRAPTLVILLAIGIAFYIPLGVRRGGMQGIYAFRRLAWNYIIEGVVKLGGAFLLIHFGLGVNGAIAAVTASEVAAYLFGQPGRELEATPEPGLPASFGEGIQAIVFFVGQVVINNVDIILVKHFFAAEAAGLYAAAALVGRVVYMSSWSVVSAMFPISAGLRTGEETERDVLLTPLLIVLLITGGFTLALWLFPNLVWRAVFGAAFVHQNLTFYSSLLVLYAAATGVYSLSVVIITYEMSRKIANSGWVQLAFAGAVVLGILAFHSTLREVVVVQLVALGMLLATVCLPFLRARLRRSAPVAVVPALATMRKLRQLLEDEVIAEFLRNEFHHREFDEDRAKFHHLVEHPDLASAAENALRRALLFRRRGALWRELPGDTQWWEMELQPPDVERLRFFPRAQWRKLSRGRFYVNEIVERIRNAGPDLGEDFRRKLQAVTGELRQENAEPTSILLIGEDESSPLTIIEGNHRVAAALLVSPGRLPEHFRVLCGLSPRMRECCWYRTSAGNLLRYARNKVRDLARSNDRDVNRLLELQPRTPAVSS
;
A
#
# COMPACT_ATOMS: atom_id res chain seq x y z
N GLY A 1 -23.20 -28.37 15.38
CA GLY A 1 -24.35 -27.45 15.27
C GLY A 1 -24.19 -26.18 16.09
N GLU A 2 -24.37 -26.23 17.41
CA GLU A 2 -24.46 -25.05 18.29
C GLU A 2 -23.20 -24.15 18.25
N ALA A 3 -22.01 -24.74 18.42
CA ALA A 3 -20.75 -23.98 18.34
C ALA A 3 -20.58 -23.25 17.00
N ALA A 4 -20.99 -23.87 15.89
CA ALA A 4 -20.91 -23.26 14.57
C ALA A 4 -21.88 -22.07 14.44
N ALA A 5 -23.10 -22.18 14.98
CA ALA A 5 -24.08 -21.08 14.96
C ALA A 5 -23.58 -19.86 15.76
N VAL A 6 -23.07 -20.09 16.98
CA VAL A 6 -22.48 -19.02 17.81
C VAL A 6 -21.26 -18.40 17.16
N TYR A 7 -20.41 -19.22 16.53
CA TYR A 7 -19.23 -18.73 15.81
C TYR A 7 -19.64 -17.90 14.57
N THR A 8 -20.72 -18.24 13.90
CA THR A 8 -21.26 -17.42 12.78
C THR A 8 -21.69 -16.03 13.28
N LEU A 9 -22.29 -15.94 14.47
CA LEU A 9 -22.64 -14.67 15.09
C LEU A 9 -21.38 -13.82 15.38
N LEU A 10 -20.32 -14.43 15.90
CA LEU A 10 -19.02 -13.76 16.09
C LEU A 10 -18.47 -13.24 14.76
N MET A 11 -18.54 -14.06 13.70
CA MET A 11 -18.06 -13.66 12.36
C MET A 11 -18.79 -12.43 11.81
N LEU A 12 -20.11 -12.33 12.02
CA LEU A 12 -20.87 -11.15 11.61
C LEU A 12 -20.40 -9.89 12.36
N ILE A 13 -20.16 -10.02 13.66
CA ILE A 13 -19.70 -8.90 14.50
C ILE A 13 -18.25 -8.54 14.21
N SER A 14 -17.44 -9.48 13.71
CA SER A 14 -16.04 -9.24 13.34
C SER A 14 -15.87 -8.13 12.29
N CYS A 15 -16.90 -7.89 11.45
CA CYS A 15 -16.91 -6.77 10.51
C CYS A 15 -16.68 -5.42 11.21
N ILE A 16 -17.28 -5.23 12.40
CA ILE A 16 -17.13 -4.01 13.20
C ILE A 16 -15.72 -3.92 13.77
N THR A 17 -15.23 -5.00 14.35
CA THR A 17 -13.88 -5.07 14.91
C THR A 17 -12.81 -4.77 13.87
N LEU A 18 -12.91 -5.40 12.70
CA LEU A 18 -11.99 -5.20 11.58
C LEU A 18 -12.08 -3.78 11.00
N SER A 19 -13.28 -3.18 11.01
CA SER A 19 -13.46 -1.78 10.59
C SER A 19 -12.73 -0.82 11.53
N PHE A 20 -12.86 -1.00 12.84
CA PHE A 20 -12.10 -0.23 13.82
C PHE A 20 -10.60 -0.43 13.68
N GLN A 21 -10.15 -1.67 13.43
CA GLN A 21 -8.75 -2.00 13.20
C GLN A 21 -8.20 -1.27 11.97
N LEU A 22 -8.90 -1.36 10.84
CA LEU A 22 -8.48 -0.75 9.57
C LEU A 22 -8.41 0.79 9.67
N VAL A 23 -9.46 1.41 10.23
CA VAL A 23 -9.52 2.87 10.42
C VAL A 23 -8.41 3.33 11.36
N CYS A 24 -8.20 2.63 12.48
CA CYS A 24 -7.12 2.96 13.41
C CYS A 24 -5.74 2.85 12.73
N ALA A 25 -5.47 1.75 12.03
CA ALA A 25 -4.21 1.56 11.31
C ALA A 25 -3.94 2.69 10.31
N LYS A 26 -4.95 3.08 9.54
CA LYS A 26 -4.85 4.14 8.55
C LYS A 26 -4.51 5.50 9.16
N PHE A 27 -5.28 5.93 10.16
CA PHE A 27 -5.11 7.26 10.73
C PHE A 27 -3.88 7.37 11.64
N VAL A 28 -3.51 6.30 12.35
CA VAL A 28 -2.24 6.25 13.09
C VAL A 28 -1.04 6.32 12.12
N ALA A 29 -1.06 5.60 11.00
CA ALA A 29 0.02 5.64 10.02
C ALA A 29 0.14 7.00 9.29
N ARG A 30 -0.97 7.75 9.16
CA ARG A 30 -0.99 9.07 8.47
C ARG A 30 -0.52 10.23 9.35
N ASN A 31 -0.63 10.10 10.65
CA ASN A 31 -0.14 11.11 11.58
C ASN A 31 1.38 10.96 11.77
N GLU A 32 2.07 12.09 11.91
CA GLU A 32 3.54 12.12 11.96
C GLU A 32 4.07 12.05 13.39
N THR A 33 3.51 12.88 14.28
CA THR A 33 3.97 12.97 15.66
C THR A 33 3.38 11.85 16.53
N SER A 34 4.12 11.41 17.53
CA SER A 34 3.63 10.41 18.50
C SER A 34 2.39 10.89 19.25
N GLY A 35 2.31 12.20 19.56
CA GLY A 35 1.15 12.80 20.23
C GLY A 35 -0.12 12.75 19.37
N ALA A 36 -0.02 13.06 18.06
CA ALA A 36 -1.15 12.96 17.13
C ALA A 36 -1.61 11.50 16.90
N LYS A 37 -0.66 10.56 16.80
CA LYS A 37 -0.96 9.12 16.76
C LYS A 37 -1.70 8.65 18.01
N ALA A 38 -1.23 9.07 19.20
CA ALA A 38 -1.84 8.76 20.48
C ALA A 38 -3.27 9.32 20.59
N ALA A 39 -3.50 10.56 20.14
CA ALA A 39 -4.83 11.19 20.17
C ALA A 39 -5.86 10.38 19.35
N VAL A 40 -5.51 9.98 18.13
CA VAL A 40 -6.37 9.14 17.27
C VAL A 40 -6.63 7.78 17.91
N TYR A 41 -5.57 7.12 18.38
CA TYR A 41 -5.67 5.81 19.03
C TYR A 41 -6.58 5.85 20.25
N LEU A 42 -6.37 6.80 21.17
CA LEU A 42 -7.17 6.94 22.39
C LEU A 42 -8.63 7.27 22.09
N GLY A 43 -8.87 8.17 21.12
CA GLY A 43 -10.22 8.53 20.67
C GLY A 43 -10.98 7.33 20.10
N LEU A 44 -10.36 6.55 19.22
CA LEU A 44 -10.95 5.33 18.66
C LEU A 44 -11.12 4.23 19.71
N ARG A 45 -10.17 4.07 20.62
CA ARG A 45 -10.26 3.10 21.72
C ARG A 45 -11.46 3.39 22.63
N ARG A 46 -11.70 4.66 22.98
CA ARG A 46 -12.88 5.06 23.77
C ARG A 46 -14.17 4.72 23.03
N ARG A 47 -14.27 5.05 21.76
CA ARG A 47 -15.45 4.72 20.93
C ARG A 47 -15.64 3.20 20.82
N ALA A 48 -14.57 2.45 20.59
CA ALA A 48 -14.62 0.99 20.49
C ALA A 48 -15.12 0.32 21.79
N TRP A 49 -14.74 0.84 22.95
CA TRP A 49 -15.28 0.38 24.24
C TRP A 49 -16.78 0.66 24.36
N VAL A 50 -17.23 1.86 23.99
CA VAL A 50 -18.67 2.19 24.01
C VAL A 50 -19.44 1.23 23.09
N PHE A 51 -18.97 1.05 21.84
CA PHE A 51 -19.60 0.12 20.89
C PHE A 51 -19.56 -1.33 21.41
N GLY A 52 -18.43 -1.78 21.93
CA GLY A 52 -18.26 -3.13 22.46
C GLY A 52 -19.21 -3.45 23.60
N ILE A 53 -19.30 -2.56 24.58
CA ILE A 53 -20.21 -2.71 25.72
C ILE A 53 -21.68 -2.63 25.25
N THR A 54 -22.02 -1.69 24.36
CA THR A 54 -23.38 -1.57 23.84
C THR A 54 -23.83 -2.83 23.10
N ILE A 55 -23.01 -3.37 22.19
CA ILE A 55 -23.33 -4.60 21.46
C ILE A 55 -23.41 -5.80 22.40
N ALA A 56 -22.46 -5.92 23.35
CA ALA A 56 -22.49 -6.98 24.35
C ALA A 56 -23.77 -6.93 25.20
N SER A 57 -24.16 -5.74 25.67
CA SER A 57 -25.40 -5.55 26.43
C SER A 57 -26.65 -5.92 25.62
N LEU A 58 -26.71 -5.51 24.35
CA LEU A 58 -27.81 -5.88 23.46
C LEU A 58 -27.89 -7.40 23.22
N LEU A 59 -26.74 -8.06 23.08
CA LEU A 59 -26.69 -9.52 22.93
C LEU A 59 -27.11 -10.25 24.21
N ILE A 60 -26.74 -9.74 25.38
CA ILE A 60 -27.16 -10.30 26.66
C ILE A 60 -28.68 -10.14 26.82
N LEU A 61 -29.23 -8.96 26.55
CA LEU A 61 -30.67 -8.70 26.61
C LEU A 61 -31.46 -9.56 25.60
N ALA A 62 -30.89 -9.78 24.41
CA ALA A 62 -31.49 -10.59 23.35
C ALA A 62 -31.05 -12.07 23.41
N SER A 63 -30.40 -12.52 24.46
CA SER A 63 -29.82 -13.88 24.52
C SER A 63 -30.86 -15.00 24.41
N GLU A 64 -32.05 -14.84 25.00
CA GLU A 64 -33.14 -15.81 24.91
C GLU A 64 -33.71 -15.89 23.48
N PRO A 65 -34.17 -14.79 22.83
CA PRO A 65 -34.69 -14.88 21.47
C PRO A 65 -33.62 -15.33 20.45
N ILE A 66 -32.37 -14.94 20.61
CA ILE A 66 -31.29 -15.42 19.74
C ILE A 66 -31.07 -16.92 19.94
N SER A 67 -31.08 -17.42 21.16
CA SER A 67 -30.91 -18.84 21.46
C SER A 67 -32.08 -19.68 20.91
N ALA A 68 -33.30 -19.18 21.01
CA ALA A 68 -34.47 -19.83 20.43
C ALA A 68 -34.37 -19.87 18.91
N TYR A 69 -34.00 -18.76 18.25
CA TYR A 69 -33.84 -18.69 16.79
C TYR A 69 -32.73 -19.61 16.26
N LEU A 70 -31.60 -19.68 16.98
CA LEU A 70 -30.46 -20.52 16.60
C LEU A 70 -30.58 -21.98 17.08
N ASN A 71 -31.69 -22.35 17.72
CA ASN A 71 -31.88 -23.65 18.33
C ASN A 71 -30.74 -24.08 19.26
N LEU A 72 -30.30 -23.17 20.16
CA LEU A 72 -29.30 -23.44 21.17
C LEU A 72 -29.95 -24.02 22.44
N ARG A 73 -29.24 -24.89 23.14
CA ARG A 73 -29.74 -25.53 24.37
C ARG A 73 -29.92 -24.53 25.52
N ALA A 74 -29.13 -23.45 25.55
CA ALA A 74 -29.17 -22.47 26.61
C ALA A 74 -28.68 -21.09 26.14
N PRO A 75 -29.21 -19.98 26.70
CA PRO A 75 -28.77 -18.63 26.39
C PRO A 75 -27.34 -18.31 26.90
N THR A 76 -26.79 -19.15 27.78
CA THR A 76 -25.43 -19.00 28.32
C THR A 76 -24.35 -18.93 27.24
N LEU A 77 -24.53 -19.61 26.09
CA LEU A 77 -23.59 -19.55 24.96
C LEU A 77 -23.52 -18.14 24.36
N VAL A 78 -24.67 -17.48 24.23
CA VAL A 78 -24.76 -16.12 23.70
C VAL A 78 -24.20 -15.11 24.71
N ILE A 79 -24.44 -15.33 26.00
CA ILE A 79 -23.90 -14.48 27.09
C ILE A 79 -22.38 -14.57 27.15
N LEU A 80 -21.81 -15.78 27.09
CA LEU A 80 -20.36 -15.98 27.05
C LEU A 80 -19.74 -15.26 25.83
N LEU A 81 -20.35 -15.41 24.66
CA LEU A 81 -19.90 -14.72 23.45
C LEU A 81 -19.96 -13.20 23.62
N ALA A 82 -21.07 -12.67 24.20
CA ALA A 82 -21.25 -11.24 24.40
C ALA A 82 -20.14 -10.62 25.29
N ILE A 83 -19.72 -11.33 26.33
CA ILE A 83 -18.59 -10.91 27.16
C ILE A 83 -17.31 -10.81 26.33
N GLY A 84 -17.03 -11.78 25.46
CA GLY A 84 -15.89 -11.74 24.55
C GLY A 84 -15.95 -10.54 23.60
N ILE A 85 -17.10 -10.28 23.01
CA ILE A 85 -17.32 -9.17 22.07
C ILE A 85 -17.04 -7.80 22.72
N ALA A 86 -17.35 -7.62 24.01
CA ALA A 86 -17.02 -6.39 24.71
C ALA A 86 -15.51 -6.05 24.64
N PHE A 87 -14.63 -7.06 24.64
CA PHE A 87 -13.19 -6.92 24.50
C PHE A 87 -12.71 -6.99 23.05
N TYR A 88 -13.40 -7.75 22.19
CA TYR A 88 -13.01 -7.99 20.81
C TYR A 88 -13.02 -6.72 19.96
N ILE A 89 -14.01 -5.83 20.13
CA ILE A 89 -14.08 -4.57 19.39
C ILE A 89 -12.93 -3.63 19.78
N PRO A 90 -12.64 -3.35 21.07
CA PRO A 90 -11.45 -2.60 21.48
C PRO A 90 -10.12 -3.27 21.10
N LEU A 91 -10.06 -4.61 21.05
CA LEU A 91 -8.89 -5.35 20.56
C LEU A 91 -8.58 -4.98 19.10
N GLY A 92 -9.60 -4.80 18.25
CA GLY A 92 -9.41 -4.31 16.89
C GLY A 92 -8.64 -2.98 16.85
N VAL A 93 -8.98 -2.02 17.72
CA VAL A 93 -8.25 -0.74 17.81
C VAL A 93 -6.80 -0.95 18.28
N ARG A 94 -6.53 -1.83 19.23
CA ARG A 94 -5.16 -2.16 19.66
C ARG A 94 -4.33 -2.72 18.51
N ARG A 95 -4.89 -3.67 17.76
CA ARG A 95 -4.26 -4.25 16.57
C ARG A 95 -4.04 -3.21 15.48
N GLY A 96 -5.03 -2.36 15.24
CA GLY A 96 -4.91 -1.24 14.31
C GLY A 96 -3.81 -0.25 14.73
N GLY A 97 -3.68 0.04 16.01
CA GLY A 97 -2.58 0.83 16.55
C GLY A 97 -1.21 0.21 16.26
N MET A 98 -1.04 -1.11 16.55
CA MET A 98 0.20 -1.83 16.22
C MET A 98 0.53 -1.82 14.73
N GLN A 99 -0.48 -1.96 13.86
CA GLN A 99 -0.32 -1.88 12.41
C GLN A 99 0.09 -0.48 11.97
N GLY A 100 -0.55 0.57 12.53
CA GLY A 100 -0.30 1.97 12.17
C GLY A 100 1.10 2.48 12.55
N ILE A 101 1.71 1.91 13.61
CA ILE A 101 3.11 2.18 13.99
C ILE A 101 4.08 1.13 13.42
N TYR A 102 3.63 0.28 12.50
CA TYR A 102 4.42 -0.80 11.87
C TYR A 102 5.01 -1.84 12.85
N ALA A 103 4.44 -2.00 14.04
CA ALA A 103 4.87 -2.96 15.05
C ALA A 103 4.37 -4.38 14.76
N PHE A 104 4.64 -4.90 13.55
CA PHE A 104 4.12 -6.19 13.07
C PHE A 104 4.54 -7.39 13.92
N ARG A 105 5.72 -7.34 14.56
CA ARG A 105 6.16 -8.39 15.48
C ARG A 105 5.26 -8.48 16.73
N ARG A 106 4.86 -7.33 17.30
CA ARG A 106 3.91 -7.29 18.42
C ARG A 106 2.53 -7.79 18.02
N LEU A 107 2.08 -7.40 16.82
CA LEU A 107 0.83 -7.86 16.24
C LEU A 107 0.82 -9.38 16.06
N ALA A 108 1.91 -9.96 15.53
CA ALA A 108 2.04 -11.42 15.37
C ALA A 108 1.96 -12.15 16.70
N TRP A 109 2.68 -11.68 17.73
CA TRP A 109 2.58 -12.23 19.08
C TRP A 109 1.16 -12.15 19.65
N ASN A 110 0.45 -11.05 19.42
CA ASN A 110 -0.94 -10.90 19.85
C ASN A 110 -1.87 -11.95 19.22
N TYR A 111 -1.72 -12.25 17.93
CA TYR A 111 -2.46 -13.33 17.26
C TYR A 111 -2.05 -14.72 17.76
N ILE A 112 -0.77 -14.95 18.08
CA ILE A 112 -0.30 -16.21 18.66
C ILE A 112 -0.92 -16.41 20.03
N ILE A 113 -0.94 -15.40 20.90
CA ILE A 113 -1.58 -15.48 22.24
C ILE A 113 -3.06 -15.84 22.09
N GLU A 114 -3.78 -15.14 21.20
CA GLU A 114 -5.19 -15.47 20.94
C GLU A 114 -5.36 -16.93 20.49
N GLY A 115 -4.56 -17.37 19.54
CA GLY A 115 -4.63 -18.73 19.00
C GLY A 115 -4.34 -19.79 20.05
N VAL A 116 -3.28 -19.62 20.85
CA VAL A 116 -2.88 -20.55 21.92
C VAL A 116 -3.96 -20.64 23.01
N VAL A 117 -4.47 -19.50 23.48
CA VAL A 117 -5.53 -19.47 24.50
C VAL A 117 -6.83 -20.07 23.96
N LYS A 118 -7.17 -19.78 22.69
CA LYS A 118 -8.37 -20.32 22.03
C LYS A 118 -8.31 -21.84 21.89
N LEU A 119 -7.24 -22.36 21.29
CA LEU A 119 -7.11 -23.78 21.03
C LEU A 119 -6.79 -24.57 22.30
N GLY A 120 -5.83 -24.12 23.08
CA GLY A 120 -5.46 -24.78 24.35
C GLY A 120 -6.58 -24.72 25.38
N GLY A 121 -7.24 -23.57 25.50
CA GLY A 121 -8.41 -23.40 26.38
C GLY A 121 -9.58 -24.28 25.94
N ALA A 122 -9.89 -24.34 24.64
CA ALA A 122 -10.95 -25.20 24.13
C ALA A 122 -10.64 -26.68 24.39
N PHE A 123 -9.41 -27.11 24.13
CA PHE A 123 -8.99 -28.49 24.41
C PHE A 123 -9.15 -28.83 25.90
N LEU A 124 -8.64 -27.99 26.78
CA LEU A 124 -8.73 -28.19 28.24
C LEU A 124 -10.18 -28.20 28.73
N LEU A 125 -10.98 -27.19 28.38
CA LEU A 125 -12.35 -27.04 28.89
C LEU A 125 -13.28 -28.13 28.34
N ILE A 126 -13.09 -28.59 27.12
CA ILE A 126 -13.81 -29.72 26.55
C ILE A 126 -13.40 -31.03 27.27
N HIS A 127 -12.10 -31.21 27.54
CA HIS A 127 -11.59 -32.38 28.28
C HIS A 127 -12.18 -32.45 29.69
N PHE A 128 -12.38 -31.31 30.36
CA PHE A 128 -13.05 -31.25 31.68
C PHE A 128 -14.58 -31.37 31.58
N GLY A 129 -15.15 -31.74 30.46
CA GLY A 129 -16.57 -32.04 30.30
C GLY A 129 -17.48 -30.84 30.04
N LEU A 130 -16.94 -29.63 29.84
CA LEU A 130 -17.74 -28.43 29.58
C LEU A 130 -18.32 -28.37 28.15
N GLY A 131 -17.92 -29.29 27.25
CA GLY A 131 -18.47 -29.43 25.90
C GLY A 131 -18.47 -28.12 25.10
N VAL A 132 -19.63 -27.76 24.54
CA VAL A 132 -19.77 -26.53 23.71
C VAL A 132 -19.57 -25.27 24.53
N ASN A 133 -20.03 -25.23 25.78
CA ASN A 133 -19.82 -24.09 26.68
C ASN A 133 -18.32 -23.84 26.89
N GLY A 134 -17.52 -24.91 27.06
CA GLY A 134 -16.08 -24.82 27.18
C GLY A 134 -15.41 -24.26 25.92
N ALA A 135 -15.86 -24.66 24.74
CA ALA A 135 -15.34 -24.14 23.48
C ALA A 135 -15.60 -22.64 23.33
N ILE A 136 -16.81 -22.16 23.65
CA ILE A 136 -17.16 -20.74 23.55
C ILE A 136 -16.47 -19.94 24.66
N ALA A 137 -16.36 -20.48 25.88
CA ALA A 137 -15.61 -19.84 26.97
C ALA A 137 -14.12 -19.66 26.61
N ALA A 138 -13.52 -20.61 25.91
CA ALA A 138 -12.15 -20.48 25.41
C ALA A 138 -12.01 -19.39 24.34
N VAL A 139 -12.99 -19.22 23.45
CA VAL A 139 -13.04 -18.09 22.50
C VAL A 139 -13.07 -16.77 23.26
N THR A 140 -14.00 -16.61 24.20
CA THR A 140 -14.10 -15.42 25.05
C THR A 140 -12.81 -15.14 25.81
N ALA A 141 -12.24 -16.15 26.46
CA ALA A 141 -10.98 -16.03 27.19
C ALA A 141 -9.83 -15.59 26.29
N SER A 142 -9.79 -16.08 25.03
CA SER A 142 -8.76 -15.72 24.06
C SER A 142 -8.82 -14.25 23.65
N GLU A 143 -10.03 -13.69 23.49
CA GLU A 143 -10.23 -12.29 23.13
C GLU A 143 -9.84 -11.36 24.30
N VAL A 144 -10.22 -11.74 25.53
CA VAL A 144 -9.81 -11.03 26.76
C VAL A 144 -8.29 -11.08 26.92
N ALA A 145 -7.68 -12.26 26.79
CA ALA A 145 -6.22 -12.43 26.91
C ALA A 145 -5.47 -11.62 25.83
N ALA A 146 -5.91 -11.69 24.57
CA ALA A 146 -5.32 -10.92 23.50
C ALA A 146 -5.44 -9.42 23.75
N TYR A 147 -6.55 -8.94 24.31
CA TYR A 147 -6.69 -7.55 24.72
C TYR A 147 -5.74 -7.19 25.87
N LEU A 148 -5.68 -7.95 26.93
CA LEU A 148 -4.88 -7.63 28.13
C LEU A 148 -3.37 -7.66 27.83
N PHE A 149 -2.90 -8.67 27.11
CA PHE A 149 -1.49 -8.84 26.76
C PHE A 149 -1.05 -8.08 25.50
N GLY A 150 -1.99 -7.49 24.76
CA GLY A 150 -1.74 -6.77 23.51
C GLY A 150 -1.38 -5.31 23.72
N GLN A 151 -0.22 -4.98 24.29
CA GLN A 151 0.22 -3.59 24.44
C GLN A 151 0.72 -3.02 23.09
N PRO A 152 0.15 -1.91 22.58
CA PRO A 152 0.45 -1.42 21.24
C PRO A 152 1.86 -0.82 21.13
N GLY A 153 2.36 -0.11 22.15
CA GLY A 153 3.70 0.47 22.16
C GLY A 153 3.72 1.87 22.77
N ARG A 154 4.90 2.27 23.24
CA ARG A 154 5.11 3.58 23.91
C ARG A 154 4.78 4.79 23.05
N GLU A 155 4.89 4.66 21.72
CA GLU A 155 4.54 5.75 20.77
C GLU A 155 3.06 6.17 20.88
N LEU A 156 2.17 5.25 21.25
CA LEU A 156 0.73 5.51 21.42
C LEU A 156 0.36 5.85 22.88
N GLU A 157 1.33 5.94 23.76
CA GLU A 157 1.20 6.38 25.16
C GLU A 157 1.65 7.83 25.36
N ALA A 158 2.13 8.49 24.31
CA ALA A 158 2.55 9.89 24.33
C ALA A 158 1.37 10.81 24.70
N THR A 159 1.69 12.00 25.19
CA THR A 159 0.68 13.05 25.46
C THR A 159 -0.08 13.37 24.16
N PRO A 160 -1.44 13.31 24.16
CA PRO A 160 -2.23 13.56 22.97
C PRO A 160 -2.05 14.98 22.45
N GLU A 161 -1.80 15.10 21.15
CA GLU A 161 -1.68 16.37 20.42
C GLU A 161 -2.71 16.43 19.29
N PRO A 162 -3.13 17.63 18.85
CA PRO A 162 -4.01 17.76 17.68
C PRO A 162 -3.41 17.08 16.45
N GLY A 163 -4.21 16.26 15.76
CA GLY A 163 -3.81 15.54 14.56
C GLY A 163 -4.99 15.32 13.62
N LEU A 164 -4.76 14.55 12.55
CA LEU A 164 -5.80 14.19 11.58
C LEU A 164 -6.84 13.28 12.24
N PRO A 165 -8.09 13.73 12.46
CA PRO A 165 -9.12 12.93 13.10
C PRO A 165 -9.60 11.80 12.19
N ALA A 166 -10.01 10.66 12.79
CA ALA A 166 -10.65 9.60 12.05
C ALA A 166 -12.06 10.02 11.58
N SER A 167 -12.28 9.98 10.26
CA SER A 167 -13.54 10.36 9.62
C SER A 167 -14.60 9.26 9.82
N PHE A 168 -15.83 9.66 10.15
CA PHE A 168 -16.98 8.75 10.25
C PHE A 168 -17.30 8.09 8.92
N GLY A 169 -17.22 8.83 7.81
CA GLY A 169 -17.46 8.29 6.47
C GLY A 169 -16.50 7.18 6.08
N GLU A 170 -15.23 7.24 6.53
CA GLU A 170 -14.27 6.15 6.30
C GLU A 170 -14.59 4.92 7.16
N GLY A 171 -15.16 5.11 8.33
CA GLY A 171 -15.69 4.02 9.14
C GLY A 171 -16.81 3.25 8.44
N ILE A 172 -17.78 3.96 7.83
CA ILE A 172 -18.86 3.35 7.03
C ILE A 172 -18.28 2.59 5.84
N GLN A 173 -17.33 3.16 5.10
CA GLN A 173 -16.69 2.49 3.97
C GLN A 173 -15.99 1.18 4.39
N ALA A 174 -15.33 1.19 5.55
CA ALA A 174 -14.70 -0.01 6.10
C ALA A 174 -15.77 -1.08 6.47
N ILE A 175 -16.89 -0.68 7.07
CA ILE A 175 -17.99 -1.60 7.38
C ILE A 175 -18.56 -2.21 6.09
N VAL A 176 -18.86 -1.39 5.08
CA VAL A 176 -19.37 -1.85 3.77
C VAL A 176 -18.40 -2.85 3.13
N PHE A 177 -17.10 -2.55 3.16
CA PHE A 177 -16.07 -3.46 2.66
C PHE A 177 -16.09 -4.81 3.40
N PHE A 178 -16.11 -4.81 4.74
CA PHE A 178 -16.09 -6.05 5.51
C PHE A 178 -17.40 -6.83 5.43
N VAL A 179 -18.55 -6.16 5.30
CA VAL A 179 -19.85 -6.84 5.03
C VAL A 179 -19.79 -7.57 3.69
N GLY A 180 -19.36 -6.88 2.62
CA GLY A 180 -19.16 -7.52 1.32
C GLY A 180 -18.20 -8.71 1.39
N GLN A 181 -17.11 -8.58 2.14
CA GLN A 181 -16.13 -9.65 2.36
C GLN A 181 -16.73 -10.86 3.10
N VAL A 182 -17.49 -10.63 4.16
CA VAL A 182 -18.14 -11.72 4.92
C VAL A 182 -19.16 -12.43 4.07
N VAL A 183 -19.95 -11.70 3.28
CA VAL A 183 -20.93 -12.30 2.36
C VAL A 183 -20.21 -13.16 1.33
N ILE A 184 -19.21 -12.65 0.62
CA ILE A 184 -18.48 -13.40 -0.41
C ILE A 184 -17.83 -14.67 0.14
N ASN A 185 -17.29 -14.63 1.36
CA ASN A 185 -16.56 -15.78 1.94
C ASN A 185 -17.45 -16.81 2.66
N ASN A 186 -18.76 -16.54 2.87
CA ASN A 186 -19.57 -17.42 3.72
C ASN A 186 -20.95 -17.73 3.15
N VAL A 187 -21.51 -16.88 2.27
CA VAL A 187 -22.89 -17.05 1.80
C VAL A 187 -23.08 -18.31 0.96
N ASP A 188 -22.08 -18.69 0.22
CA ASP A 188 -22.09 -19.89 -0.62
C ASP A 188 -22.32 -21.16 0.20
N ILE A 189 -21.66 -21.29 1.35
CA ILE A 189 -21.82 -22.44 2.25
C ILE A 189 -23.26 -22.50 2.79
N ILE A 190 -23.84 -21.34 3.11
CA ILE A 190 -25.22 -21.26 3.62
C ILE A 190 -26.20 -21.68 2.53
N LEU A 191 -26.04 -21.17 1.31
CA LEU A 191 -26.91 -21.48 0.17
C LEU A 191 -26.76 -22.95 -0.26
N VAL A 192 -25.54 -23.47 -0.32
CA VAL A 192 -25.30 -24.88 -0.62
C VAL A 192 -25.95 -25.78 0.44
N LYS A 193 -25.87 -25.44 1.71
CA LYS A 193 -26.55 -26.19 2.77
C LYS A 193 -28.07 -26.17 2.60
N HIS A 194 -28.63 -25.11 2.02
CA HIS A 194 -30.07 -24.98 1.78
C HIS A 194 -30.55 -25.82 0.57
N PHE A 195 -29.76 -25.79 -0.53
CA PHE A 195 -30.19 -26.41 -1.80
C PHE A 195 -29.75 -27.86 -1.99
N PHE A 196 -28.70 -28.31 -1.31
CA PHE A 196 -28.10 -29.63 -1.55
C PHE A 196 -28.25 -30.57 -0.35
N ALA A 197 -28.17 -31.88 -0.63
CA ALA A 197 -28.17 -32.92 0.39
C ALA A 197 -27.01 -32.73 1.38
N ALA A 198 -27.18 -33.17 2.63
CA ALA A 198 -26.25 -32.94 3.72
C ALA A 198 -24.82 -33.43 3.43
N GLU A 199 -24.69 -34.54 2.70
CA GLU A 199 -23.39 -35.10 2.30
C GLU A 199 -22.67 -34.18 1.30
N ALA A 200 -23.33 -33.76 0.22
CA ALA A 200 -22.79 -32.84 -0.78
C ALA A 200 -22.44 -31.47 -0.17
N ALA A 201 -23.31 -30.96 0.72
CA ALA A 201 -23.05 -29.71 1.45
C ALA A 201 -21.83 -29.84 2.40
N GLY A 202 -21.65 -31.01 3.02
CA GLY A 202 -20.48 -31.30 3.85
C GLY A 202 -19.17 -31.30 3.06
N LEU A 203 -19.16 -31.93 1.89
CA LEU A 203 -18.02 -31.93 0.97
C LEU A 203 -17.69 -30.55 0.43
N TYR A 204 -18.71 -29.77 0.08
CA TYR A 204 -18.53 -28.37 -0.33
C TYR A 204 -17.91 -27.54 0.79
N ALA A 205 -18.41 -27.67 2.01
CA ALA A 205 -17.89 -26.95 3.17
C ALA A 205 -16.42 -27.30 3.46
N ALA A 206 -16.02 -28.57 3.22
CA ALA A 206 -14.65 -29.02 3.32
C ALA A 206 -13.75 -28.35 2.24
N ALA A 207 -14.21 -28.30 0.98
CA ALA A 207 -13.50 -27.59 -0.08
C ALA A 207 -13.39 -26.07 0.22
N ALA A 208 -14.46 -25.47 0.73
CA ALA A 208 -14.48 -24.07 1.14
C ALA A 208 -13.49 -23.77 2.28
N LEU A 209 -13.32 -24.71 3.23
CA LEU A 209 -12.34 -24.55 4.32
C LEU A 209 -10.91 -24.47 3.77
N VAL A 210 -10.56 -25.31 2.79
CA VAL A 210 -9.24 -25.28 2.12
C VAL A 210 -9.05 -23.95 1.37
N GLY A 211 -10.07 -23.47 0.65
CA GLY A 211 -10.03 -22.15 0.01
C GLY A 211 -9.81 -21.01 1.01
N ARG A 212 -10.43 -21.07 2.20
CA ARG A 212 -10.21 -20.08 3.26
C ARG A 212 -8.76 -19.99 3.72
N VAL A 213 -8.00 -21.07 3.69
CA VAL A 213 -6.55 -21.05 4.00
C VAL A 213 -5.82 -20.14 3.00
N VAL A 214 -6.16 -20.23 1.71
CA VAL A 214 -5.60 -19.36 0.65
C VAL A 214 -5.93 -17.89 0.94
N TYR A 215 -7.18 -17.61 1.28
CA TYR A 215 -7.62 -16.25 1.61
C TYR A 215 -6.91 -15.69 2.84
N MET A 216 -6.83 -16.45 3.94
CA MET A 216 -6.18 -16.03 5.19
C MET A 216 -4.69 -15.76 5.01
N SER A 217 -3.99 -16.58 4.22
CA SER A 217 -2.59 -16.36 3.86
C SER A 217 -2.42 -15.04 3.09
N SER A 218 -3.30 -14.78 2.13
CA SER A 218 -3.32 -13.54 1.35
C SER A 218 -3.66 -12.32 2.21
N TRP A 219 -4.59 -12.46 3.16
CA TRP A 219 -5.00 -11.41 4.08
C TRP A 219 -3.85 -10.90 4.96
N SER A 220 -2.90 -11.75 5.31
CA SER A 220 -1.70 -11.34 6.06
C SER A 220 -0.87 -10.31 5.28
N VAL A 221 -0.75 -10.49 3.97
CA VAL A 221 -0.05 -9.54 3.08
C VAL A 221 -0.84 -8.23 2.96
N VAL A 222 -2.16 -8.32 2.77
CA VAL A 222 -3.07 -7.16 2.66
C VAL A 222 -3.03 -6.31 3.94
N SER A 223 -3.09 -6.95 5.10
CA SER A 223 -3.10 -6.27 6.40
C SER A 223 -1.78 -5.54 6.71
N ALA A 224 -0.66 -6.04 6.20
CA ALA A 224 0.64 -5.36 6.27
C ALA A 224 0.74 -4.19 5.28
N MET A 225 0.26 -4.38 4.04
CA MET A 225 0.28 -3.36 2.99
C MET A 225 -0.56 -2.14 3.37
N PHE A 226 -1.72 -2.33 3.98
CA PHE A 226 -2.71 -1.28 4.19
C PHE A 226 -2.17 -0.06 4.96
N PRO A 227 -1.56 -0.19 6.17
CA PRO A 227 -1.01 0.95 6.89
C PRO A 227 0.20 1.56 6.18
N ILE A 228 1.05 0.75 5.52
CA ILE A 228 2.18 1.23 4.73
C ILE A 228 1.67 2.14 3.62
N SER A 229 0.68 1.66 2.85
CA SER A 229 0.04 2.43 1.78
C SER A 229 -0.66 3.69 2.29
N ALA A 230 -1.31 3.63 3.48
CA ALA A 230 -1.99 4.77 4.09
C ALA A 230 -1.02 5.83 4.63
N GLY A 231 0.14 5.41 5.14
CA GLY A 231 1.18 6.29 5.68
C GLY A 231 2.07 6.94 4.61
N LEU A 232 2.08 6.43 3.38
CA LEU A 232 2.83 7.04 2.29
C LEU A 232 2.31 8.45 2.00
N ARG A 233 3.21 9.42 2.01
CA ARG A 233 2.94 10.77 1.50
C ARG A 233 2.68 10.68 0.00
N THR A 234 1.75 11.50 -0.47
CA THR A 234 1.48 11.62 -1.90
C THR A 234 2.73 12.14 -2.59
N GLY A 235 3.41 11.29 -3.36
CA GLY A 235 4.63 11.67 -4.08
C GLY A 235 5.88 10.86 -3.73
N GLU A 236 5.81 9.90 -2.82
CA GLU A 236 6.94 9.01 -2.58
C GLU A 236 7.10 7.99 -3.73
N GLU A 237 8.34 7.72 -4.14
CA GLU A 237 8.68 6.79 -5.23
C GLU A 237 8.15 5.36 -5.00
N THR A 238 7.88 5.02 -3.76
CA THR A 238 7.45 3.73 -3.28
C THR A 238 5.97 3.42 -3.57
N GLU A 239 5.16 4.39 -4.04
CA GLU A 239 3.70 4.21 -4.18
C GLU A 239 3.30 3.03 -5.10
N ARG A 240 4.08 2.80 -6.16
CA ARG A 240 3.82 1.70 -7.09
C ARG A 240 4.29 0.35 -6.55
N ASP A 241 5.43 0.33 -5.87
CA ASP A 241 6.00 -0.88 -5.30
C ASP A 241 5.12 -1.42 -4.18
N VAL A 242 4.47 -0.52 -3.43
CA VAL A 242 3.52 -0.87 -2.35
C VAL A 242 2.25 -1.54 -2.87
N LEU A 243 1.86 -1.36 -4.14
CA LEU A 243 0.78 -2.12 -4.75
C LEU A 243 1.29 -3.39 -5.47
N LEU A 244 2.36 -3.28 -6.25
CA LEU A 244 2.85 -4.39 -7.09
C LEU A 244 3.43 -5.54 -6.26
N THR A 245 4.19 -5.23 -5.22
CA THR A 245 4.81 -6.25 -4.36
C THR A 245 3.75 -7.14 -3.69
N PRO A 246 2.72 -6.61 -3.01
CA PRO A 246 1.63 -7.43 -2.47
C PRO A 246 0.86 -8.21 -3.53
N LEU A 247 0.58 -7.61 -4.70
CA LEU A 247 -0.08 -8.31 -5.80
C LEU A 247 0.73 -9.52 -6.26
N LEU A 248 2.04 -9.38 -6.43
CA LEU A 248 2.93 -10.48 -6.82
C LEU A 248 3.00 -11.56 -5.73
N ILE A 249 3.14 -11.17 -4.47
CA ILE A 249 3.18 -12.12 -3.35
C ILE A 249 1.85 -12.89 -3.28
N VAL A 250 0.71 -12.22 -3.34
CA VAL A 250 -0.61 -12.86 -3.32
C VAL A 250 -0.81 -13.75 -4.55
N LEU A 251 -0.38 -13.33 -5.74
CA LEU A 251 -0.41 -14.15 -6.95
C LEU A 251 0.43 -15.43 -6.80
N LEU A 252 1.62 -15.32 -6.21
CA LEU A 252 2.49 -16.48 -5.96
C LEU A 252 1.88 -17.42 -4.91
N ILE A 253 1.31 -16.90 -3.83
CA ILE A 253 0.62 -17.69 -2.80
C ILE A 253 -0.57 -18.40 -3.43
N THR A 254 -1.47 -17.69 -4.08
CA THR A 254 -2.73 -18.25 -4.60
C THR A 254 -2.47 -19.16 -5.79
N GLY A 255 -1.59 -18.78 -6.71
CA GLY A 255 -1.21 -19.59 -7.86
C GLY A 255 -0.44 -20.84 -7.44
N GLY A 256 0.52 -20.71 -6.55
CA GLY A 256 1.29 -21.86 -6.02
C GLY A 256 0.40 -22.84 -5.25
N PHE A 257 -0.54 -22.32 -4.43
CA PHE A 257 -1.48 -23.16 -3.69
C PHE A 257 -2.46 -23.87 -4.64
N THR A 258 -3.03 -23.15 -5.61
CA THR A 258 -3.93 -23.74 -6.62
C THR A 258 -3.20 -24.81 -7.46
N LEU A 259 -1.96 -24.53 -7.85
CA LEU A 259 -1.12 -25.51 -8.57
C LEU A 259 -0.82 -26.75 -7.71
N ALA A 260 -0.50 -26.56 -6.43
CA ALA A 260 -0.26 -27.67 -5.52
C ALA A 260 -1.52 -28.55 -5.33
N LEU A 261 -2.70 -27.92 -5.23
CA LEU A 261 -3.98 -28.65 -5.17
C LEU A 261 -4.30 -29.38 -6.48
N TRP A 262 -3.91 -28.83 -7.62
CA TRP A 262 -4.08 -29.47 -8.92
C TRP A 262 -3.13 -30.67 -9.09
N LEU A 263 -1.87 -30.54 -8.66
CA LEU A 263 -0.87 -31.60 -8.78
C LEU A 263 -1.06 -32.72 -7.74
N PHE A 264 -1.47 -32.38 -6.52
CA PHE A 264 -1.51 -33.29 -5.36
C PHE A 264 -2.87 -33.28 -4.63
N PRO A 265 -4.01 -33.40 -5.31
CA PRO A 265 -5.33 -33.31 -4.67
C PRO A 265 -5.53 -34.39 -3.60
N ASN A 266 -5.08 -35.61 -3.85
CA ASN A 266 -5.23 -36.74 -2.94
C ASN A 266 -4.46 -36.59 -1.64
N LEU A 267 -3.29 -35.93 -1.70
CA LEU A 267 -2.48 -35.65 -0.52
C LEU A 267 -3.22 -34.73 0.43
N VAL A 268 -3.85 -33.67 -0.12
CA VAL A 268 -4.60 -32.69 0.66
C VAL A 268 -5.83 -33.32 1.30
N TRP A 269 -6.63 -34.08 0.53
CA TRP A 269 -7.80 -34.76 1.08
C TRP A 269 -7.42 -35.73 2.20
N ARG A 270 -6.36 -36.53 2.03
CA ARG A 270 -5.88 -37.45 3.07
C ARG A 270 -5.33 -36.76 4.30
N ALA A 271 -4.54 -35.70 4.11
CA ALA A 271 -3.88 -34.97 5.20
C ALA A 271 -4.86 -34.15 6.05
N VAL A 272 -5.87 -33.54 5.42
CA VAL A 272 -6.81 -32.65 6.11
C VAL A 272 -8.03 -33.39 6.65
N PHE A 273 -8.58 -34.35 5.90
CA PHE A 273 -9.85 -35.02 6.22
C PHE A 273 -9.72 -36.52 6.53
N GLY A 274 -8.54 -37.07 6.39
CA GLY A 274 -8.27 -38.48 6.67
C GLY A 274 -8.58 -39.44 5.51
N ALA A 275 -8.09 -40.68 5.62
CA ALA A 275 -8.19 -41.69 4.55
C ALA A 275 -9.64 -42.14 4.25
N ALA A 276 -10.52 -42.11 5.23
CA ALA A 276 -11.93 -42.49 5.06
C ALA A 276 -12.71 -41.56 4.12
N PHE A 277 -12.28 -40.30 3.96
CA PHE A 277 -12.91 -39.29 3.10
C PHE A 277 -12.61 -39.50 1.60
N VAL A 278 -11.63 -40.34 1.27
CA VAL A 278 -11.03 -40.50 -0.06
C VAL A 278 -11.79 -41.46 -0.96
N HIS A 279 -12.72 -42.30 -0.43
CA HIS A 279 -13.24 -43.48 -1.13
C HIS A 279 -14.36 -43.24 -2.16
N GLN A 280 -14.94 -42.04 -2.29
CA GLN A 280 -16.04 -41.77 -3.24
C GLN A 280 -15.78 -40.60 -4.16
N ASN A 281 -15.78 -40.79 -5.49
CA ASN A 281 -15.74 -39.78 -6.57
C ASN A 281 -14.60 -38.75 -6.50
N LEU A 282 -13.40 -39.17 -6.29
CA LEU A 282 -12.18 -38.38 -6.08
C LEU A 282 -11.92 -37.32 -7.17
N THR A 283 -12.14 -37.66 -8.44
CA THR A 283 -11.87 -36.75 -9.59
C THR A 283 -12.79 -35.56 -9.61
N PHE A 284 -14.07 -35.73 -9.31
CA PHE A 284 -15.04 -34.63 -9.28
C PHE A 284 -14.74 -33.62 -8.13
N TYR A 285 -14.50 -34.15 -6.93
CA TYR A 285 -14.23 -33.31 -5.76
C TYR A 285 -12.85 -32.63 -5.83
N SER A 286 -11.88 -33.28 -6.47
CA SER A 286 -10.56 -32.68 -6.72
C SER A 286 -10.66 -31.49 -7.68
N SER A 287 -11.47 -31.59 -8.74
CA SER A 287 -11.70 -30.47 -9.65
C SER A 287 -12.48 -29.32 -8.99
N LEU A 288 -13.43 -29.62 -8.10
CA LEU A 288 -14.16 -28.64 -7.31
C LEU A 288 -13.24 -27.86 -6.37
N LEU A 289 -12.31 -28.58 -5.71
CA LEU A 289 -11.32 -27.98 -4.80
C LEU A 289 -10.41 -26.97 -5.53
N VAL A 290 -9.90 -27.36 -6.70
CA VAL A 290 -9.04 -26.48 -7.53
C VAL A 290 -9.81 -25.26 -8.02
N LEU A 291 -11.05 -25.44 -8.49
CA LEU A 291 -11.94 -24.34 -8.91
C LEU A 291 -12.22 -23.37 -7.76
N TYR A 292 -12.52 -23.89 -6.58
CA TYR A 292 -12.77 -23.07 -5.39
C TYR A 292 -11.53 -22.28 -4.96
N ALA A 293 -10.36 -22.94 -4.98
CA ALA A 293 -9.09 -22.27 -4.70
C ALA A 293 -8.78 -21.16 -5.72
N ALA A 294 -9.06 -21.40 -7.00
CA ALA A 294 -8.90 -20.39 -8.05
C ALA A 294 -9.84 -19.20 -7.85
N ALA A 295 -11.13 -19.46 -7.54
CA ALA A 295 -12.10 -18.39 -7.24
C ALA A 295 -11.66 -17.55 -6.04
N THR A 296 -11.20 -18.19 -4.97
CA THR A 296 -10.65 -17.53 -3.78
C THR A 296 -9.37 -16.74 -4.10
N GLY A 297 -8.51 -17.27 -4.98
CA GLY A 297 -7.31 -16.58 -5.45
C GLY A 297 -7.64 -15.29 -6.22
N VAL A 298 -8.58 -15.35 -7.15
CA VAL A 298 -9.09 -14.19 -7.90
C VAL A 298 -9.66 -13.13 -6.94
N TYR A 299 -10.43 -13.57 -5.95
CA TYR A 299 -10.95 -12.68 -4.92
C TYR A 299 -9.83 -12.04 -4.08
N SER A 300 -8.83 -12.81 -3.67
CA SER A 300 -7.68 -12.31 -2.91
C SER A 300 -6.94 -11.20 -3.64
N LEU A 301 -6.75 -11.32 -4.96
CA LEU A 301 -6.16 -10.27 -5.79
C LEU A 301 -7.04 -9.01 -5.83
N SER A 302 -8.37 -9.19 -5.93
CA SER A 302 -9.32 -8.07 -5.88
C SER A 302 -9.22 -7.32 -4.54
N VAL A 303 -9.11 -8.04 -3.43
CA VAL A 303 -8.99 -7.47 -2.08
C VAL A 303 -7.72 -6.63 -1.92
N VAL A 304 -6.58 -7.05 -2.50
CA VAL A 304 -5.35 -6.23 -2.51
C VAL A 304 -5.60 -4.88 -3.16
N ILE A 305 -6.26 -4.86 -4.33
CA ILE A 305 -6.53 -3.63 -5.08
C ILE A 305 -7.53 -2.75 -4.33
N ILE A 306 -8.63 -3.32 -3.85
CA ILE A 306 -9.68 -2.60 -3.11
C ILE A 306 -9.11 -1.95 -1.84
N THR A 307 -8.34 -2.70 -1.06
CA THR A 307 -7.73 -2.19 0.18
C THR A 307 -6.68 -1.13 -0.09
N TYR A 308 -5.91 -1.25 -1.18
CA TYR A 308 -5.01 -0.20 -1.63
C TYR A 308 -5.76 1.09 -1.97
N GLU A 309 -6.85 1.01 -2.77
CA GLU A 309 -7.69 2.15 -3.12
C GLU A 309 -8.31 2.81 -1.88
N MET A 310 -8.81 2.01 -0.93
CA MET A 310 -9.36 2.50 0.34
C MET A 310 -8.29 3.22 1.19
N SER A 311 -7.06 2.71 1.24
CA SER A 311 -5.97 3.33 1.99
C SER A 311 -5.62 4.71 1.43
N ARG A 312 -5.71 4.87 0.11
CA ARG A 312 -5.36 6.09 -0.65
C ARG A 312 -6.53 7.01 -0.95
N LYS A 313 -7.77 6.64 -0.61
CA LYS A 313 -9.01 7.37 -0.95
C LYS A 313 -9.18 7.61 -2.47
N ILE A 314 -8.77 6.65 -3.31
CA ILE A 314 -8.82 6.80 -4.76
C ILE A 314 -10.25 6.56 -5.29
N ALA A 315 -10.95 5.54 -4.76
CA ALA A 315 -12.28 5.15 -5.18
C ALA A 315 -13.10 4.53 -4.04
N ASN A 316 -14.41 4.43 -4.24
CA ASN A 316 -15.34 3.78 -3.31
C ASN A 316 -15.52 2.28 -3.63
N SER A 317 -14.42 1.56 -3.82
CA SER A 317 -14.40 0.17 -4.29
C SER A 317 -15.07 -0.81 -3.32
N GLY A 318 -15.23 -0.45 -2.04
CA GLY A 318 -16.01 -1.22 -1.08
C GLY A 318 -17.47 -1.41 -1.49
N TRP A 319 -18.11 -0.40 -2.07
CA TRP A 319 -19.47 -0.51 -2.62
C TRP A 319 -19.55 -1.40 -3.85
N VAL A 320 -18.53 -1.35 -4.71
CA VAL A 320 -18.41 -2.26 -5.86
C VAL A 320 -18.33 -3.70 -5.38
N GLN A 321 -17.49 -3.97 -4.37
CA GLN A 321 -17.40 -5.30 -3.76
C GLN A 321 -18.73 -5.77 -3.17
N LEU A 322 -19.47 -4.90 -2.46
CA LEU A 322 -20.77 -5.24 -1.92
C LEU A 322 -21.81 -5.55 -3.03
N ALA A 323 -21.79 -4.80 -4.13
CA ALA A 323 -22.63 -5.09 -5.30
C ALA A 323 -22.33 -6.47 -5.90
N PHE A 324 -21.05 -6.81 -6.05
CA PHE A 324 -20.63 -8.14 -6.53
C PHE A 324 -20.92 -9.25 -5.51
N ALA A 325 -20.89 -8.95 -4.20
CA ALA A 325 -21.38 -9.88 -3.18
C ALA A 325 -22.86 -10.22 -3.38
N GLY A 326 -23.69 -9.21 -3.66
CA GLY A 326 -25.07 -9.40 -4.08
C GLY A 326 -25.22 -10.20 -5.38
N ALA A 327 -24.36 -9.94 -6.37
CA ALA A 327 -24.35 -10.69 -7.63
C ALA A 327 -24.01 -12.17 -7.43
N VAL A 328 -23.09 -12.50 -6.51
CA VAL A 328 -22.78 -13.90 -6.13
C VAL A 328 -24.02 -14.56 -5.52
N VAL A 329 -24.71 -13.88 -4.59
CA VAL A 329 -25.93 -14.41 -3.98
C VAL A 329 -27.00 -14.68 -5.04
N LEU A 330 -27.32 -13.68 -5.86
CA LEU A 330 -28.34 -13.80 -6.92
C LEU A 330 -27.96 -14.85 -7.96
N GLY A 331 -26.69 -14.93 -8.32
CA GLY A 331 -26.19 -15.92 -9.26
C GLY A 331 -26.31 -17.35 -8.72
N ILE A 332 -26.00 -17.59 -7.44
CA ILE A 332 -26.18 -18.91 -6.82
C ILE A 332 -27.68 -19.25 -6.70
N LEU A 333 -28.55 -18.29 -6.36
CA LEU A 333 -29.98 -18.50 -6.31
C LEU A 333 -30.56 -18.88 -7.69
N ALA A 334 -30.00 -18.35 -8.77
CA ALA A 334 -30.40 -18.65 -10.14
C ALA A 334 -29.80 -19.96 -10.70
N PHE A 335 -28.57 -20.25 -10.35
CA PHE A 335 -27.78 -21.37 -10.90
C PHE A 335 -27.20 -22.24 -9.77
N HIS A 336 -27.95 -23.22 -9.33
CA HIS A 336 -27.59 -24.13 -8.24
C HIS A 336 -27.91 -25.61 -8.53
N SER A 337 -27.91 -26.01 -9.81
CA SER A 337 -28.20 -27.40 -10.16
C SER A 337 -27.09 -28.35 -9.74
N THR A 338 -25.82 -27.89 -9.74
CA THR A 338 -24.66 -28.66 -9.32
C THR A 338 -23.72 -27.84 -8.45
N LEU A 339 -22.94 -28.49 -7.58
CA LEU A 339 -21.89 -27.83 -6.78
C LEU A 339 -20.87 -27.09 -7.65
N ARG A 340 -20.59 -27.62 -8.86
CA ARG A 340 -19.68 -27.01 -9.82
C ARG A 340 -20.24 -25.68 -10.33
N GLU A 341 -21.54 -25.61 -10.65
CA GLU A 341 -22.19 -24.36 -11.06
C GLU A 341 -22.05 -23.27 -9.99
N VAL A 342 -22.29 -23.63 -8.73
CA VAL A 342 -22.12 -22.68 -7.61
C VAL A 342 -20.71 -22.06 -7.60
N VAL A 343 -19.67 -22.87 -7.77
CA VAL A 343 -18.28 -22.37 -7.78
C VAL A 343 -17.98 -21.59 -9.06
N VAL A 344 -18.51 -22.01 -10.21
CA VAL A 344 -18.35 -21.28 -11.49
C VAL A 344 -19.00 -19.91 -11.42
N VAL A 345 -20.21 -19.80 -10.85
CA VAL A 345 -20.90 -18.52 -10.62
C VAL A 345 -20.01 -17.60 -9.77
N GLN A 346 -19.44 -18.10 -8.69
CA GLN A 346 -18.51 -17.33 -7.87
C GLN A 346 -17.28 -16.90 -8.67
N LEU A 347 -16.63 -17.82 -9.38
CA LEU A 347 -15.43 -17.52 -10.17
C LEU A 347 -15.71 -16.43 -11.22
N VAL A 348 -16.85 -16.50 -11.92
CA VAL A 348 -17.25 -15.50 -12.93
C VAL A 348 -17.51 -14.15 -12.26
N ALA A 349 -18.31 -14.11 -11.19
CA ALA A 349 -18.63 -12.86 -10.48
C ALA A 349 -17.37 -12.21 -9.88
N LEU A 350 -16.49 -13.00 -9.28
CA LEU A 350 -15.24 -12.51 -8.69
C LEU A 350 -14.20 -12.13 -9.76
N GLY A 351 -14.19 -12.79 -10.91
CA GLY A 351 -13.43 -12.40 -12.10
C GLY A 351 -13.88 -11.04 -12.65
N MET A 352 -15.20 -10.83 -12.73
CA MET A 352 -15.76 -9.53 -13.11
C MET A 352 -15.45 -8.44 -12.06
N LEU A 353 -15.48 -8.76 -10.77
CA LEU A 353 -15.04 -7.85 -9.72
C LEU A 353 -13.58 -7.44 -9.94
N LEU A 354 -12.68 -8.41 -10.15
CA LEU A 354 -11.26 -8.15 -10.39
C LEU A 354 -11.08 -7.26 -11.63
N ALA A 355 -11.74 -7.58 -12.74
CA ALA A 355 -11.71 -6.77 -13.95
C ALA A 355 -12.19 -5.33 -13.69
N THR A 356 -13.28 -5.17 -12.93
CA THR A 356 -13.86 -3.86 -12.61
C THR A 356 -12.91 -3.01 -11.77
N VAL A 357 -12.30 -3.57 -10.72
CA VAL A 357 -11.35 -2.83 -9.86
C VAL A 357 -10.01 -2.58 -10.54
N CYS A 358 -9.64 -3.36 -11.56
CA CYS A 358 -8.46 -3.11 -12.40
C CYS A 358 -8.69 -2.02 -13.46
N LEU A 359 -9.94 -1.74 -13.87
CA LEU A 359 -10.26 -0.79 -14.93
C LEU A 359 -9.64 0.61 -14.75
N PRO A 360 -9.66 1.24 -13.57
CA PRO A 360 -9.03 2.55 -13.37
C PRO A 360 -7.53 2.53 -13.68
N PHE A 361 -6.84 1.45 -13.29
CA PHE A 361 -5.41 1.28 -13.52
C PHE A 361 -5.10 1.00 -14.99
N LEU A 362 -5.92 0.18 -15.66
CA LEU A 362 -5.80 -0.11 -17.09
C LEU A 362 -6.10 1.13 -17.94
N ARG A 363 -7.17 1.87 -17.64
CA ARG A 363 -7.50 3.13 -18.33
C ARG A 363 -6.41 4.18 -18.18
N ALA A 364 -5.83 4.29 -16.99
CA ALA A 364 -4.70 5.17 -16.75
C ALA A 364 -3.46 4.76 -17.58
N ARG A 365 -3.27 3.46 -17.82
CA ARG A 365 -2.18 2.93 -18.65
C ARG A 365 -2.42 3.12 -20.14
N LEU A 366 -3.63 2.81 -20.63
CA LEU A 366 -4.00 2.97 -22.06
C LEU A 366 -3.96 4.44 -22.50
N ARG A 367 -4.40 5.37 -21.61
CA ARG A 367 -4.26 6.80 -21.88
C ARG A 367 -2.80 7.27 -21.94
N ARG A 368 -1.86 6.53 -21.33
CA ARG A 368 -0.41 6.79 -21.39
C ARG A 368 0.23 6.25 -22.67
N SER A 369 -0.40 5.29 -23.35
CA SER A 369 0.10 4.65 -24.57
C SER A 369 -0.39 5.34 -25.84
N ALA A 370 -1.24 6.36 -25.76
CA ALA A 370 -1.58 7.18 -26.91
C ALA A 370 -0.30 7.87 -27.42
N PRO A 371 0.04 7.75 -28.72
CA PRO A 371 1.21 8.40 -29.25
C PRO A 371 1.08 9.91 -29.00
N VAL A 372 2.07 10.47 -28.30
CA VAL A 372 2.21 11.91 -28.17
C VAL A 372 2.40 12.42 -29.60
N ALA A 373 1.48 13.26 -30.06
CA ALA A 373 1.70 14.00 -31.28
C ALA A 373 3.03 14.76 -31.10
N VAL A 374 4.05 14.32 -31.80
CA VAL A 374 5.34 14.99 -31.85
C VAL A 374 5.06 16.30 -32.59
N VAL A 375 5.00 17.40 -31.87
CA VAL A 375 5.12 18.72 -32.45
C VAL A 375 6.58 18.81 -32.89
N PRO A 376 6.88 18.91 -34.18
CA PRO A 376 8.24 19.15 -34.63
C PRO A 376 8.59 20.60 -34.32
N ALA A 377 9.06 20.83 -33.08
CA ALA A 377 9.67 22.09 -32.74
C ALA A 377 11.09 22.10 -33.32
N LEU A 378 11.42 23.12 -34.10
CA LEU A 378 12.79 23.43 -34.46
C LEU A 378 13.63 23.47 -33.17
N ALA A 379 14.72 22.70 -33.16
CA ALA A 379 15.63 22.69 -32.01
C ALA A 379 16.23 24.09 -31.89
N THR A 380 15.91 24.78 -30.78
CA THR A 380 16.36 26.14 -30.53
C THR A 380 17.43 26.19 -29.44
N MET A 381 17.48 25.14 -28.59
CA MET A 381 18.46 25.01 -27.52
C MET A 381 19.89 25.02 -28.05
N ARG A 382 20.74 25.87 -27.46
CA ARG A 382 22.14 25.98 -27.81
C ARG A 382 23.04 25.36 -26.74
N LYS A 383 23.95 24.46 -27.15
CA LYS A 383 25.02 23.96 -26.28
C LYS A 383 26.02 25.08 -26.03
N LEU A 384 26.30 25.40 -24.77
CA LEU A 384 27.29 26.38 -24.38
C LEU A 384 28.65 25.75 -24.16
N ARG A 385 28.70 24.73 -23.30
CA ARG A 385 29.93 23.95 -23.04
C ARG A 385 29.59 22.54 -22.60
N GLN A 386 30.56 21.64 -22.79
CA GLN A 386 30.48 20.29 -22.26
C GLN A 386 30.89 20.31 -20.77
N LEU A 387 30.17 19.54 -19.96
CA LEU A 387 30.37 19.41 -18.53
C LEU A 387 30.95 18.03 -18.19
N LEU A 388 31.75 17.97 -17.16
CA LEU A 388 32.15 16.72 -16.52
C LEU A 388 31.00 16.24 -15.62
N GLU A 389 30.83 14.93 -15.50
CA GLU A 389 29.80 14.36 -14.59
C GLU A 389 29.99 14.84 -13.14
N ASP A 390 31.24 15.04 -12.68
CA ASP A 390 31.52 15.54 -11.33
C ASP A 390 31.02 16.97 -11.09
N GLU A 391 31.05 17.83 -12.13
CA GLU A 391 30.44 19.17 -12.06
C GLU A 391 28.92 19.06 -11.86
N VAL A 392 28.29 18.15 -12.60
CA VAL A 392 26.83 17.94 -12.51
C VAL A 392 26.43 17.33 -11.18
N ILE A 393 27.23 16.39 -10.66
CA ILE A 393 27.03 15.79 -9.34
C ILE A 393 27.15 16.85 -8.23
N ALA A 394 28.14 17.72 -8.31
CA ALA A 394 28.31 18.79 -7.33
C ALA A 394 27.10 19.72 -7.31
N GLU A 395 26.61 20.12 -8.47
CA GLU A 395 25.47 21.00 -8.61
C GLU A 395 24.16 20.32 -8.16
N PHE A 396 23.98 19.05 -8.50
CA PHE A 396 22.84 18.24 -8.04
C PHE A 396 22.82 18.13 -6.52
N LEU A 397 23.95 17.84 -5.90
CA LEU A 397 24.05 17.74 -4.44
C LEU A 397 23.76 19.10 -3.78
N ARG A 398 24.27 20.22 -4.31
CA ARG A 398 23.98 21.56 -3.80
C ARG A 398 22.46 21.83 -3.77
N ASN A 399 21.76 21.48 -4.82
CA ASN A 399 20.32 21.66 -4.91
C ASN A 399 19.50 20.75 -3.96
N GLU A 400 19.96 19.52 -3.72
CA GLU A 400 19.25 18.51 -2.93
C GLU A 400 19.68 18.45 -1.45
N PHE A 401 20.81 19.06 -1.07
CA PHE A 401 21.42 18.90 0.24
C PHE A 401 20.58 19.42 1.41
N HIS A 402 19.64 20.31 1.14
CA HIS A 402 18.68 20.81 2.13
C HIS A 402 17.58 19.79 2.49
N HIS A 403 17.43 18.70 1.72
CA HIS A 403 16.41 17.67 1.99
C HIS A 403 16.76 16.82 3.22
N ARG A 404 15.71 16.37 3.93
CA ARG A 404 15.79 15.55 5.15
C ARG A 404 16.68 14.30 5.01
N GLU A 405 16.79 13.76 3.82
CA GLU A 405 17.61 12.58 3.55
C GLU A 405 19.09 12.81 3.78
N PHE A 406 19.53 14.08 3.78
CA PHE A 406 20.90 14.48 4.02
C PHE A 406 21.15 15.02 5.44
N ASP A 407 20.15 15.04 6.33
CA ASP A 407 20.29 15.65 7.67
C ASP A 407 21.47 15.07 8.47
N GLU A 408 21.68 13.75 8.40
CA GLU A 408 22.80 13.07 9.07
C GLU A 408 24.17 13.43 8.47
N ASP A 409 24.19 13.78 7.19
CA ASP A 409 25.42 14.04 6.43
C ASP A 409 25.73 15.54 6.35
N ARG A 410 24.74 16.42 6.64
CA ARG A 410 24.83 17.87 6.40
C ARG A 410 25.96 18.53 7.16
N ALA A 411 26.06 18.30 8.45
CA ALA A 411 27.11 18.90 9.27
C ALA A 411 28.53 18.42 8.86
N LYS A 412 28.63 17.17 8.40
CA LYS A 412 29.92 16.55 8.06
C LYS A 412 30.40 16.94 6.67
N PHE A 413 29.50 17.09 5.70
CA PHE A 413 29.87 17.28 4.30
C PHE A 413 29.45 18.64 3.73
N HIS A 414 29.04 19.60 4.57
CA HIS A 414 28.65 20.94 4.16
C HIS A 414 29.66 21.59 3.23
N HIS A 415 30.92 21.63 3.64
CA HIS A 415 32.02 22.24 2.85
C HIS A 415 32.19 21.57 1.49
N LEU A 416 32.12 20.24 1.44
CA LEU A 416 32.23 19.43 0.22
C LEU A 416 31.18 19.75 -0.83
N VAL A 417 30.01 20.21 -0.38
CA VAL A 417 28.84 20.50 -1.25
C VAL A 417 28.77 21.98 -1.60
N GLU A 418 28.97 22.87 -0.64
CA GLU A 418 28.85 24.32 -0.86
C GLU A 418 30.07 24.94 -1.57
N HIS A 419 31.26 24.40 -1.29
CA HIS A 419 32.53 24.88 -1.86
C HIS A 419 33.31 23.73 -2.52
N PRO A 420 32.80 23.14 -3.64
CA PRO A 420 33.38 21.97 -4.23
C PRO A 420 34.71 22.28 -4.93
N ASP A 421 35.79 21.61 -4.54
CA ASP A 421 37.02 21.55 -5.36
C ASP A 421 36.83 20.45 -6.41
N LEU A 422 36.54 20.86 -7.65
CA LEU A 422 36.35 19.95 -8.77
C LEU A 422 37.64 19.36 -9.31
N ALA A 423 38.81 19.97 -8.98
CA ALA A 423 40.11 19.45 -9.37
C ALA A 423 40.54 18.29 -8.45
N SER A 424 40.00 18.22 -7.24
CA SER A 424 40.31 17.17 -6.28
C SER A 424 39.58 15.85 -6.61
N ALA A 425 40.32 14.85 -7.11
CA ALA A 425 39.78 13.52 -7.36
C ALA A 425 39.23 12.86 -6.09
N ALA A 426 39.81 13.15 -4.91
CA ALA A 426 39.35 12.62 -3.63
C ALA A 426 38.00 13.20 -3.23
N GLU A 427 37.78 14.51 -3.37
CA GLU A 427 36.50 15.14 -3.10
C GLU A 427 35.41 14.71 -4.09
N ASN A 428 35.77 14.57 -5.39
CA ASN A 428 34.86 14.06 -6.40
C ASN A 428 34.39 12.63 -6.05
N ALA A 429 35.30 11.77 -5.57
CA ALA A 429 34.94 10.42 -5.10
C ALA A 429 34.00 10.47 -3.89
N LEU A 430 34.20 11.38 -2.94
CA LEU A 430 33.31 11.56 -1.78
C LEU A 430 31.94 12.09 -2.19
N ARG A 431 31.84 13.05 -3.12
CA ARG A 431 30.58 13.55 -3.67
C ARG A 431 29.81 12.45 -4.38
N ARG A 432 30.50 11.65 -5.20
CA ARG A 432 29.89 10.47 -5.84
C ARG A 432 29.38 9.46 -4.79
N ALA A 433 30.18 9.16 -3.76
CA ALA A 433 29.76 8.26 -2.69
C ALA A 433 28.53 8.78 -1.96
N LEU A 434 28.49 10.08 -1.63
CA LEU A 434 27.35 10.73 -1.00
C LEU A 434 26.09 10.67 -1.87
N LEU A 435 26.20 10.97 -3.16
CA LEU A 435 25.13 10.84 -4.13
C LEU A 435 24.58 9.42 -4.21
N PHE A 436 25.45 8.42 -4.37
CA PHE A 436 25.03 7.03 -4.51
C PHE A 436 24.46 6.46 -3.22
N ARG A 437 24.88 6.93 -2.06
CA ARG A 437 24.31 6.56 -0.78
C ARG A 437 22.85 7.04 -0.63
N ARG A 438 22.55 8.26 -1.08
CA ARG A 438 21.25 8.90 -0.86
C ARG A 438 20.34 8.90 -2.09
N ARG A 439 20.90 8.96 -3.29
CA ARG A 439 20.19 9.10 -4.58
C ARG A 439 20.66 8.11 -5.66
N GLY A 440 21.35 7.03 -5.27
CA GLY A 440 21.91 6.06 -6.21
C GLY A 440 20.89 5.45 -7.16
N ALA A 441 19.67 5.18 -6.68
CA ALA A 441 18.59 4.66 -7.52
C ALA A 441 18.18 5.60 -8.67
N LEU A 442 18.30 6.91 -8.48
CA LEU A 442 18.06 7.90 -9.55
C LEU A 442 19.15 7.85 -10.59
N TRP A 443 20.40 7.96 -10.14
CA TRP A 443 21.56 8.14 -11.02
C TRP A 443 21.91 6.89 -11.82
N ARG A 444 21.74 5.69 -11.25
CA ARG A 444 22.01 4.40 -11.93
C ARG A 444 21.08 4.08 -13.08
N GLU A 445 19.94 4.79 -13.20
CA GLU A 445 19.02 4.64 -14.33
C GLU A 445 19.49 5.39 -15.57
N LEU A 446 20.41 6.35 -15.42
CA LEU A 446 20.99 7.09 -16.52
C LEU A 446 21.88 6.16 -17.35
N PRO A 447 21.81 6.20 -18.69
CA PRO A 447 22.74 5.47 -19.54
C PRO A 447 24.18 5.88 -19.27
N GLY A 448 25.10 4.91 -19.29
CA GLY A 448 26.52 5.17 -19.02
C GLY A 448 27.25 6.01 -20.11
N ASP A 449 26.60 6.21 -21.25
CA ASP A 449 27.04 7.07 -22.35
C ASP A 449 26.40 8.48 -22.31
N THR A 450 25.78 8.85 -21.19
CA THR A 450 25.19 10.18 -21.03
C THR A 450 26.27 11.25 -21.07
N GLN A 451 26.15 12.16 -22.01
CA GLN A 451 27.00 13.34 -22.15
C GLN A 451 26.30 14.55 -21.53
N TRP A 452 27.00 15.25 -20.68
CA TRP A 452 26.46 16.42 -19.97
C TRP A 452 26.87 17.71 -20.65
N TRP A 453 25.90 18.62 -20.79
CA TRP A 453 26.06 19.91 -21.43
C TRP A 453 25.44 21.02 -20.59
N GLU A 454 26.09 22.15 -20.52
CA GLU A 454 25.46 23.40 -20.14
C GLU A 454 24.78 23.96 -21.37
N MET A 455 23.49 24.27 -21.26
CA MET A 455 22.65 24.66 -22.39
C MET A 455 21.91 25.98 -22.11
N GLU A 456 21.67 26.72 -23.18
CA GLU A 456 20.83 27.91 -23.14
C GLU A 456 19.42 27.55 -23.61
N LEU A 457 18.44 27.81 -22.74
CA LEU A 457 17.02 27.53 -22.97
C LEU A 457 16.39 28.73 -23.66
N GLN A 458 15.72 28.50 -24.77
CA GLN A 458 14.94 29.53 -25.47
C GLN A 458 13.45 29.41 -25.12
N PRO A 459 12.63 30.50 -25.23
CA PRO A 459 11.20 30.43 -24.90
C PRO A 459 10.42 29.28 -25.58
N PRO A 460 10.66 28.92 -26.85
CA PRO A 460 9.97 27.79 -27.49
C PRO A 460 10.34 26.42 -26.88
N ASP A 461 11.50 26.30 -26.26
CA ASP A 461 11.95 25.03 -25.66
C ASP A 461 11.10 24.61 -24.47
N VAL A 462 10.43 25.57 -23.80
CA VAL A 462 9.54 25.31 -22.66
C VAL A 462 8.41 24.36 -23.04
N GLU A 463 7.95 24.37 -24.30
CA GLU A 463 6.89 23.48 -24.78
C GLU A 463 7.33 22.00 -24.80
N ARG A 464 8.63 21.74 -24.86
CA ARG A 464 9.24 20.41 -24.89
C ARG A 464 9.61 19.90 -23.51
N LEU A 465 9.59 20.74 -22.48
CA LEU A 465 9.91 20.36 -21.12
C LEU A 465 8.82 19.49 -20.53
N ARG A 466 9.23 18.45 -19.81
CA ARG A 466 8.36 17.55 -19.07
C ARG A 466 8.77 17.49 -17.62
N PHE A 467 7.81 17.55 -16.72
CA PHE A 467 8.06 17.28 -15.31
C PHE A 467 8.43 15.82 -15.07
N PHE A 468 9.22 15.60 -14.04
CA PHE A 468 9.55 14.28 -13.56
C PHE A 468 8.30 13.46 -13.27
N PRO A 469 8.21 12.18 -13.70
CA PRO A 469 7.00 11.38 -13.56
C PRO A 469 6.78 10.86 -12.12
N ARG A 470 6.87 11.74 -11.13
CA ARG A 470 6.57 11.48 -9.73
C ARG A 470 5.09 11.67 -9.41
N ALA A 471 4.64 11.10 -8.28
CA ALA A 471 3.23 11.04 -7.92
C ALA A 471 2.52 12.39 -7.82
N GLN A 472 3.17 13.44 -7.32
CA GLN A 472 2.61 14.80 -7.27
C GLN A 472 2.30 15.32 -8.69
N TRP A 473 3.26 15.21 -9.59
CA TRP A 473 3.13 15.64 -10.98
C TRP A 473 2.21 14.72 -11.78
N ARG A 474 2.10 13.43 -11.38
CA ARG A 474 1.13 12.49 -11.98
C ARG A 474 -0.31 12.89 -11.79
N LYS A 475 -0.69 13.38 -10.61
CA LYS A 475 -2.07 13.83 -10.35
C LYS A 475 -2.46 14.98 -11.27
N LEU A 476 -1.52 15.89 -11.49
CA LEU A 476 -1.71 17.06 -12.33
C LEU A 476 -1.55 16.76 -13.83
N SER A 477 -0.80 15.71 -14.19
CA SER A 477 -0.41 15.45 -15.58
C SER A 477 -1.53 14.85 -16.46
N ARG A 478 -2.52 14.16 -15.86
CA ARG A 478 -3.51 13.35 -16.62
C ARG A 478 -2.87 12.46 -17.70
N GLY A 479 -1.61 12.02 -17.46
CA GLY A 479 -0.83 11.18 -18.38
C GLY A 479 0.08 11.93 -19.36
N ARG A 480 0.03 13.26 -19.41
CA ARG A 480 0.96 14.11 -20.16
C ARG A 480 1.73 14.99 -19.20
N PHE A 481 3.05 14.87 -19.20
CA PHE A 481 3.92 15.55 -18.23
C PHE A 481 4.45 16.89 -18.73
N TYR A 482 3.94 17.44 -19.82
CA TYR A 482 4.38 18.71 -20.36
C TYR A 482 4.14 19.85 -19.37
N VAL A 483 5.18 20.65 -19.21
CA VAL A 483 5.24 21.69 -18.18
C VAL A 483 4.10 22.71 -18.36
N ASN A 484 3.86 23.20 -19.57
CA ASN A 484 2.82 24.18 -19.87
C ASN A 484 1.42 23.68 -19.48
N GLU A 485 1.09 22.42 -19.83
CA GLU A 485 -0.22 21.84 -19.50
C GLU A 485 -0.43 21.70 -17.98
N ILE A 486 0.63 21.37 -17.25
CA ILE A 486 0.55 21.20 -15.79
C ILE A 486 0.48 22.56 -15.08
N VAL A 487 1.26 23.53 -15.52
CA VAL A 487 1.23 24.90 -14.97
C VAL A 487 -0.13 25.56 -15.17
N GLU A 488 -0.74 25.39 -16.36
CA GLU A 488 -2.09 25.86 -16.61
C GLU A 488 -3.12 25.22 -15.65
N ARG A 489 -2.98 23.92 -15.40
CA ARG A 489 -3.85 23.23 -14.42
C ARG A 489 -3.62 23.73 -13.00
N ILE A 490 -2.37 24.02 -12.61
CA ILE A 490 -2.06 24.59 -11.30
C ILE A 490 -2.76 25.96 -11.14
N ARG A 491 -2.76 26.79 -12.17
CA ARG A 491 -3.48 28.08 -12.18
C ARG A 491 -4.99 27.90 -11.97
N ASN A 492 -5.56 26.86 -12.57
CA ASN A 492 -7.00 26.61 -12.58
C ASN A 492 -7.49 25.71 -11.43
N ALA A 493 -6.60 25.06 -10.67
CA ALA A 493 -6.96 24.02 -9.70
C ALA A 493 -7.43 24.53 -8.32
N GLY A 494 -7.30 25.85 -8.04
CA GLY A 494 -7.77 26.43 -6.77
C GLY A 494 -7.34 25.64 -5.52
N PRO A 495 -8.28 25.37 -4.58
CA PRO A 495 -7.98 24.69 -3.32
C PRO A 495 -7.66 23.19 -3.43
N ASP A 496 -7.85 22.56 -4.59
CA ASP A 496 -7.64 21.10 -4.78
C ASP A 496 -6.15 20.67 -4.82
N LEU A 497 -5.23 21.63 -4.88
CA LEU A 497 -3.81 21.40 -4.69
C LEU A 497 -3.54 21.10 -3.20
N GLY A 498 -2.98 19.95 -2.88
CA GLY A 498 -2.63 19.61 -1.50
C GLY A 498 -1.83 20.72 -0.80
N GLU A 499 -2.11 20.99 0.48
CA GLU A 499 -1.52 22.11 1.24
C GLU A 499 0.02 22.14 1.19
N ASP A 500 0.68 20.99 1.33
CA ASP A 500 2.14 20.89 1.29
C ASP A 500 2.73 21.26 -0.08
N PHE A 501 2.06 20.86 -1.16
CA PHE A 501 2.47 21.25 -2.51
C PHE A 501 2.35 22.75 -2.73
N ARG A 502 1.24 23.32 -2.27
CA ARG A 502 0.99 24.77 -2.36
C ARG A 502 2.00 25.56 -1.55
N ARG A 503 2.28 25.13 -0.31
CA ARG A 503 3.27 25.77 0.57
C ARG A 503 4.67 25.77 -0.05
N LYS A 504 5.12 24.63 -0.59
CA LYS A 504 6.40 24.54 -1.30
C LYS A 504 6.46 25.44 -2.51
N LEU A 505 5.39 25.45 -3.31
CA LEU A 505 5.33 26.28 -4.50
C LEU A 505 5.33 27.78 -4.14
N GLN A 506 4.63 28.19 -3.07
CA GLN A 506 4.61 29.55 -2.58
C GLN A 506 5.98 29.99 -2.02
N ALA A 507 6.67 29.13 -1.28
CA ALA A 507 8.01 29.42 -0.77
C ALA A 507 8.98 29.71 -1.92
N VAL A 508 9.04 28.81 -2.91
CA VAL A 508 9.91 28.99 -4.09
C VAL A 508 9.49 30.21 -4.93
N THR A 509 8.18 30.48 -5.02
CA THR A 509 7.68 31.68 -5.71
C THR A 509 8.13 32.96 -4.99
N GLY A 510 8.18 32.94 -3.66
CA GLY A 510 8.68 34.05 -2.84
C GLY A 510 10.17 34.32 -3.08
N GLU A 511 10.98 33.26 -3.14
CA GLU A 511 12.42 33.34 -3.43
C GLU A 511 12.68 33.92 -4.83
N LEU A 512 11.96 33.46 -5.85
CA LEU A 512 12.14 33.92 -7.24
C LEU A 512 11.69 35.39 -7.48
N ARG A 513 10.94 36.02 -6.55
CA ARG A 513 10.54 37.44 -6.62
C ARG A 513 11.58 38.39 -6.06
N GLN A 514 12.62 37.88 -5.41
CA GLN A 514 13.70 38.72 -4.91
C GLN A 514 14.61 39.12 -6.07
N GLU A 515 14.81 40.44 -6.26
CA GLU A 515 15.55 41.00 -7.40
C GLU A 515 17.03 40.60 -7.49
N ASN A 516 17.62 40.05 -6.42
CA ASN A 516 19.02 39.63 -6.33
C ASN A 516 19.19 38.11 -6.17
N ALA A 517 18.19 37.29 -6.55
CA ALA A 517 18.33 35.84 -6.48
C ALA A 517 19.37 35.35 -7.51
N GLU A 518 20.42 34.68 -7.05
CA GLU A 518 21.38 34.03 -7.94
C GLU A 518 20.68 32.99 -8.82
N PRO A 519 21.07 32.85 -10.10
CA PRO A 519 20.48 31.83 -10.98
C PRO A 519 20.67 30.42 -10.38
N THR A 520 19.58 29.75 -10.11
CA THR A 520 19.61 28.35 -9.64
C THR A 520 19.74 27.39 -10.82
N SER A 521 20.33 26.21 -10.61
CA SER A 521 20.45 25.22 -11.68
C SER A 521 19.23 24.32 -11.78
N ILE A 522 18.90 23.85 -12.99
CA ILE A 522 17.96 22.80 -13.25
C ILE A 522 18.63 21.67 -14.03
N LEU A 523 18.28 20.41 -13.72
CA LEU A 523 18.81 19.26 -14.43
C LEU A 523 17.76 18.64 -15.33
N LEU A 524 18.11 18.52 -16.62
CA LEU A 524 17.30 17.93 -17.67
C LEU A 524 17.95 16.65 -18.20
N ILE A 525 17.14 15.74 -18.72
CA ILE A 525 17.61 14.57 -19.49
C ILE A 525 16.83 14.43 -20.79
N GLY A 526 17.49 13.99 -21.85
CA GLY A 526 16.91 13.79 -23.18
C GLY A 526 17.70 12.87 -24.07
N GLU A 527 17.14 12.53 -25.24
CA GLU A 527 17.85 11.75 -26.26
C GLU A 527 18.85 12.61 -27.02
N ASP A 528 18.38 13.76 -27.44
CA ASP A 528 19.11 14.78 -28.18
C ASP A 528 18.49 16.18 -27.92
N GLU A 529 19.02 17.21 -28.56
CA GLU A 529 18.57 18.60 -28.40
C GLU A 529 17.16 18.86 -28.95
N SER A 530 16.67 18.01 -29.86
CA SER A 530 15.36 18.15 -30.52
C SER A 530 14.25 17.38 -29.81
N SER A 531 14.63 16.41 -29.00
CA SER A 531 13.72 15.52 -28.27
C SER A 531 13.07 16.22 -27.07
N PRO A 532 11.91 15.75 -26.57
CA PRO A 532 11.36 16.23 -25.31
C PRO A 532 12.34 16.01 -24.15
N LEU A 533 12.51 17.02 -23.30
CA LEU A 533 13.43 16.97 -22.18
C LEU A 533 12.68 16.76 -20.86
N THR A 534 13.17 15.89 -20.01
CA THR A 534 12.55 15.63 -18.70
C THR A 534 13.38 16.27 -17.57
N ILE A 535 12.73 17.05 -16.73
CA ILE A 535 13.33 17.68 -15.56
C ILE A 535 13.52 16.62 -14.49
N ILE A 536 14.75 16.27 -14.14
CA ILE A 536 15.04 15.34 -13.03
C ILE A 536 15.24 16.07 -11.72
N GLU A 537 15.66 17.33 -11.76
CA GLU A 537 15.80 18.20 -10.59
C GLU A 537 15.36 19.63 -10.94
N GLY A 538 14.74 20.36 -9.99
CA GLY A 538 14.22 21.73 -10.19
C GLY A 538 12.75 21.83 -10.59
N ASN A 539 11.97 20.75 -10.48
CA ASN A 539 10.56 20.72 -10.90
C ASN A 539 9.69 21.82 -10.27
N HIS A 540 9.81 22.05 -8.95
CA HIS A 540 9.02 23.11 -8.27
C HIS A 540 9.48 24.51 -8.68
N ARG A 541 10.78 24.69 -8.91
CA ARG A 541 11.38 25.96 -9.34
C ARG A 541 10.91 26.35 -10.74
N VAL A 542 10.92 25.41 -11.69
CA VAL A 542 10.40 25.64 -13.04
C VAL A 542 8.89 25.94 -13.00
N ALA A 543 8.11 25.21 -12.19
CA ALA A 543 6.68 25.50 -12.05
C ALA A 543 6.44 26.89 -11.46
N ALA A 544 7.16 27.28 -10.42
CA ALA A 544 7.06 28.58 -9.80
C ALA A 544 7.46 29.71 -10.76
N ALA A 545 8.56 29.57 -11.50
CA ALA A 545 9.02 30.55 -12.47
C ALA A 545 7.99 30.79 -13.58
N LEU A 546 7.38 29.72 -14.11
CA LEU A 546 6.33 29.84 -15.13
C LEU A 546 5.03 30.43 -14.61
N LEU A 547 4.75 30.32 -13.30
CA LEU A 547 3.60 30.95 -12.68
C LEU A 547 3.81 32.45 -12.50
N VAL A 548 5.05 32.87 -12.20
CA VAL A 548 5.41 34.27 -11.94
C VAL A 548 5.70 35.04 -13.24
N SER A 549 6.57 34.49 -14.08
CA SER A 549 7.11 35.19 -15.27
C SER A 549 7.38 34.19 -16.41
N PRO A 550 6.35 33.78 -17.17
CA PRO A 550 6.49 32.74 -18.20
C PRO A 550 7.56 33.02 -19.27
N GLY A 551 7.77 34.30 -19.60
CA GLY A 551 8.72 34.74 -20.62
C GLY A 551 10.18 34.84 -20.16
N ARG A 552 10.45 34.79 -18.86
CA ARG A 552 11.79 35.00 -18.28
C ARG A 552 12.41 33.71 -17.72
N LEU A 553 11.86 32.54 -18.06
CA LEU A 553 12.38 31.28 -17.55
C LEU A 553 13.89 31.09 -17.80
N PRO A 554 14.45 31.45 -18.98
CA PRO A 554 15.88 31.33 -19.24
C PRO A 554 16.78 32.18 -18.34
N GLU A 555 16.26 33.31 -17.87
CA GLU A 555 17.01 34.24 -17.02
C GLU A 555 17.19 33.75 -15.57
N HIS A 556 16.34 32.82 -15.13
CA HIS A 556 16.32 32.33 -13.76
C HIS A 556 17.11 31.06 -13.54
N PHE A 557 17.52 30.37 -14.61
CA PHE A 557 18.10 29.03 -14.49
C PHE A 557 19.34 28.82 -15.33
N ARG A 558 20.34 28.26 -14.67
CA ARG A 558 21.45 27.57 -15.32
C ARG A 558 20.98 26.16 -15.70
N VAL A 559 21.01 25.81 -16.97
CA VAL A 559 20.45 24.54 -17.46
C VAL A 559 21.56 23.51 -17.69
N LEU A 560 21.52 22.43 -16.93
CA LEU A 560 22.41 21.28 -17.10
C LEU A 560 21.62 20.15 -17.75
N CYS A 561 22.08 19.65 -18.91
CA CYS A 561 21.33 18.68 -19.70
C CYS A 561 22.18 17.44 -20.00
N GLY A 562 21.70 16.27 -19.57
CA GLY A 562 22.27 14.97 -19.90
C GLY A 562 21.62 14.38 -21.15
N LEU A 563 22.40 14.20 -22.21
CA LEU A 563 21.92 13.66 -23.49
C LEU A 563 22.51 12.27 -23.75
N SER A 564 21.67 11.33 -24.17
CA SER A 564 22.09 10.02 -24.63
C SER A 564 21.07 9.44 -25.60
N PRO A 565 21.47 8.91 -26.77
CA PRO A 565 20.57 8.20 -27.68
C PRO A 565 19.85 7.03 -27.00
N ARG A 566 20.41 6.52 -25.90
CA ARG A 566 19.82 5.43 -25.11
C ARG A 566 18.92 5.92 -23.97
N MET A 567 18.64 7.22 -23.87
CA MET A 567 17.83 7.78 -22.78
C MET A 567 16.42 7.15 -22.68
N ARG A 568 15.90 6.61 -23.80
CA ARG A 568 14.63 5.81 -23.78
C ARG A 568 14.67 4.59 -22.88
N GLU A 569 15.86 4.11 -22.50
CA GLU A 569 16.02 3.00 -21.59
C GLU A 569 15.88 3.43 -20.12
N CYS A 570 16.04 4.71 -19.82
CA CYS A 570 15.88 5.29 -18.48
C CYS A 570 14.39 5.36 -18.09
N CYS A 571 14.02 4.80 -16.94
CA CYS A 571 12.64 4.78 -16.45
C CYS A 571 12.11 6.19 -16.15
N TRP A 572 12.98 7.14 -15.88
CA TRP A 572 12.64 8.55 -15.60
C TRP A 572 12.32 9.33 -16.88
N TYR A 573 12.86 8.91 -17.99
CA TYR A 573 12.58 9.51 -19.30
C TYR A 573 11.39 8.84 -19.98
N ARG A 574 11.34 7.50 -19.98
CA ARG A 574 10.24 6.71 -20.56
C ARG A 574 9.86 5.53 -19.65
N THR A 575 8.62 5.52 -19.19
CA THR A 575 8.10 4.40 -18.40
C THR A 575 7.59 3.28 -19.31
N SER A 576 8.35 2.18 -19.40
CA SER A 576 7.97 0.94 -20.10
C SER A 576 8.12 -0.26 -19.16
N ALA A 577 7.49 -1.40 -19.46
CA ALA A 577 7.62 -2.60 -18.65
C ALA A 577 9.09 -3.07 -18.51
N GLY A 578 9.88 -2.97 -19.61
CA GLY A 578 11.31 -3.30 -19.61
C GLY A 578 12.12 -2.36 -18.72
N ASN A 579 11.85 -1.04 -18.78
CA ASN A 579 12.55 -0.06 -17.96
C ASN A 579 12.23 -0.25 -16.48
N LEU A 580 11.01 -0.70 -16.15
CA LEU A 580 10.60 -0.97 -14.78
C LEU A 580 11.26 -2.23 -14.20
N LEU A 581 11.43 -3.27 -15.01
CA LEU A 581 12.20 -4.46 -14.61
C LEU A 581 13.67 -4.10 -14.38
N ARG A 582 14.24 -3.23 -15.22
CA ARG A 582 15.60 -2.70 -15.03
C ARG A 582 15.70 -1.91 -13.73
N TYR A 583 14.77 -1.00 -13.48
CA TYR A 583 14.70 -0.23 -12.25
C TYR A 583 14.57 -1.13 -11.01
N ALA A 584 13.68 -2.12 -11.04
CA ALA A 584 13.52 -3.08 -9.94
C ALA A 584 14.84 -3.82 -9.66
N ARG A 585 15.53 -4.29 -10.71
CA ARG A 585 16.84 -4.93 -10.58
C ARG A 585 17.90 -3.98 -10.02
N ASN A 586 17.93 -2.73 -10.49
CA ASN A 586 18.88 -1.73 -10.00
C ASN A 586 18.58 -1.35 -8.56
N LYS A 587 17.31 -1.27 -8.17
CA LYS A 587 16.91 -1.01 -6.79
C LYS A 587 17.28 -2.14 -5.83
N VAL A 588 17.13 -3.40 -6.25
CA VAL A 588 17.61 -4.56 -5.47
C VAL A 588 19.13 -4.49 -5.30
N ARG A 589 19.85 -4.15 -6.38
CA ARG A 589 21.31 -3.94 -6.30
C ARG A 589 21.67 -2.77 -5.38
N ASP A 590 20.89 -1.71 -5.39
CA ASP A 590 21.11 -0.53 -4.55
C ASP A 590 20.88 -0.86 -3.06
N LEU A 591 19.82 -1.60 -2.74
CA LEU A 591 19.58 -2.12 -1.39
C LEU A 591 20.69 -3.05 -0.91
N ALA A 592 21.23 -3.88 -1.80
CA ALA A 592 22.38 -4.73 -1.48
C ALA A 592 23.69 -3.93 -1.30
N ARG A 593 23.83 -2.79 -1.99
CA ARG A 593 25.02 -1.91 -1.97
C ARG A 593 24.87 -0.67 -1.10
N SER A 594 23.67 -0.34 -0.61
CA SER A 594 23.48 0.75 0.39
C SER A 594 24.21 0.44 1.71
N ASN A 595 24.51 -0.84 1.93
CA ASN A 595 25.43 -1.33 2.97
C ASN A 595 26.85 -1.56 2.41
N ASP A 596 27.20 -0.94 1.27
CA ASP A 596 28.52 -1.10 0.68
C ASP A 596 29.57 -0.52 1.65
N ARG A 597 30.34 -1.42 2.25
CA ARG A 597 31.37 -1.09 3.23
C ARG A 597 32.39 -0.09 2.65
N ASP A 598 32.61 -0.13 1.34
CA ASP A 598 33.54 0.76 0.66
C ASP A 598 33.03 2.20 0.56
N VAL A 599 31.75 2.39 0.27
CA VAL A 599 31.13 3.73 0.26
C VAL A 599 31.09 4.32 1.67
N ASN A 600 30.68 3.54 2.65
CA ASN A 600 30.66 3.98 4.04
C ASN A 600 32.08 4.24 4.55
N ARG A 601 33.06 3.39 4.21
CA ARG A 601 34.47 3.56 4.58
C ARG A 601 35.08 4.81 3.95
N LEU A 602 34.82 5.12 2.69
CA LEU A 602 35.21 6.37 2.06
C LEU A 602 34.64 7.60 2.78
N LEU A 603 33.38 7.55 3.17
CA LEU A 603 32.71 8.63 3.91
C LEU A 603 33.18 8.74 5.37
N GLU A 604 33.70 7.67 5.97
CA GLU A 604 34.27 7.64 7.32
C GLU A 604 35.74 8.11 7.38
N LEU A 605 36.50 7.92 6.29
CA LEU A 605 37.95 8.24 6.21
C LEU A 605 38.23 9.74 6.02
N GLN A 606 37.22 10.60 5.92
CA GLN A 606 37.44 12.04 5.84
C GLN A 606 38.04 12.55 7.16
N PRO A 607 39.23 13.20 7.16
CA PRO A 607 39.80 13.77 8.36
C PRO A 607 38.83 14.78 8.97
N ARG A 608 38.58 14.66 10.28
CA ARG A 608 37.83 15.68 11.03
C ARG A 608 38.56 17.01 10.81
N THR A 609 37.94 17.96 10.15
CA THR A 609 38.43 19.33 10.04
C THR A 609 38.70 19.81 11.46
N PRO A 610 39.92 20.31 11.79
CA PRO A 610 40.16 20.87 13.12
C PRO A 610 39.20 22.02 13.33
N ALA A 611 38.50 22.01 14.47
CA ALA A 611 37.64 23.11 14.88
C ALA A 611 38.46 24.39 14.81
N VAL A 612 38.08 25.31 13.97
CA VAL A 612 38.63 26.67 13.96
C VAL A 612 38.24 27.27 15.31
N SER A 613 39.21 27.33 16.22
CA SER A 613 39.07 28.08 17.46
C SER A 613 38.96 29.55 17.10
N SER A 614 37.77 30.10 17.26
CA SER A 614 37.50 31.55 17.29
C SER A 614 37.96 32.16 18.58
#